data_59bbad4e279461b68db6e423fffe78f5
#
_entry.id   59bbad4e279461b68db6e423fffe78f5
#
_cell.length_a   1.000
_cell.length_b   1.000
_cell.length_c   1.000
_cell.angle_alpha   90.00
_cell.angle_beta   90.00
_cell.angle_gamma   90.00
#
_symmetry.space_group_name_H-M   'P 1'
#
loop_
_entity.id
_entity.type
_entity.pdbx_description
1 polymer ?
#
loop_
_entity_poly.entity_id
_entity_poly.type
_entity_poly.pdbx_seq_one_letter_code
_entity_poly.pdbx_strand_id
1 'polypeptide(L)'
;MKIEMGESLFYSWLRHVKECQIVQTNWKVSSQWQLSDADTLEKLMALVDKHYSEKHNYSIFKQNTSLSQLLQQGECDVLGISIQPDETTYYAVDVAFHEAGLNYGNRDITVMKVLEKCARTAFCLHGYLSTKEAEIIFASPKINLSVLSDLIPCVEELNLLFANNGYDFTFRVIANEEYNDLVLKPILLVSDGVADTSELFLRSYQMYKMFSDVRTTARTIRNTTSTLKLEHLEYDYTDADVYQELKIGQLAQKVLGRMLCDGCASDEEIVAMQTAEYSKQHFDLQYPLLKLATEAETPLHYYAKPIEINGTRYRMCCEWFEKKGANNDRPYLLKWIESHKKQ
;
A
#
# COMPACT_ATOMS: atom_id res chain seq x y z
N MET A 1 -27.38 -2.12 -0.10
CA MET A 1 -26.05 -2.57 0.32
C MET A 1 -25.11 -1.34 0.20
N LYS A 2 -24.46 -0.95 1.25
CA LYS A 2 -23.52 0.18 1.27
C LYS A 2 -22.12 -0.44 1.18
N ILE A 3 -21.47 -0.30 0.03
CA ILE A 3 -20.07 -0.73 -0.14
C ILE A 3 -19.20 0.42 0.32
N GLU A 4 -18.34 0.17 1.28
CA GLU A 4 -17.38 1.14 1.74
C GLU A 4 -16.13 1.17 0.84
N MET A 5 -15.42 2.29 0.86
CA MET A 5 -14.25 2.48 -0.03
C MET A 5 -13.16 1.44 0.25
N GLY A 6 -12.96 1.07 1.52
CA GLY A 6 -12.01 0.03 1.91
C GLY A 6 -12.37 -1.35 1.36
N GLU A 7 -13.64 -1.73 1.45
CA GLU A 7 -14.14 -2.99 0.89
C GLU A 7 -13.94 -3.02 -0.64
N SER A 8 -14.24 -1.91 -1.32
CA SER A 8 -14.05 -1.80 -2.77
C SER A 8 -12.57 -1.87 -3.17
N LEU A 9 -11.66 -1.32 -2.35
CA LEU A 9 -10.22 -1.45 -2.58
C LEU A 9 -9.79 -2.91 -2.51
N PHE A 10 -10.21 -3.66 -1.47
CA PHE A 10 -9.87 -5.07 -1.33
C PHE A 10 -10.58 -5.95 -2.35
N TYR A 11 -11.79 -5.60 -2.79
CA TYR A 11 -12.43 -6.25 -3.93
C TYR A 11 -11.54 -6.19 -5.17
N SER A 12 -11.05 -5.00 -5.51
CA SER A 12 -10.16 -4.79 -6.64
C SER A 12 -8.80 -5.50 -6.45
N TRP A 13 -8.26 -5.45 -5.22
CA TRP A 13 -6.99 -6.10 -4.88
C TRP A 13 -7.06 -7.63 -5.03
N LEU A 14 -8.10 -8.26 -4.51
CA LEU A 14 -8.30 -9.69 -4.66
C LEU A 14 -8.47 -10.08 -6.13
N ARG A 15 -9.19 -9.27 -6.90
CA ARG A 15 -9.45 -9.56 -8.31
C ARG A 15 -8.22 -9.38 -9.20
N HIS A 16 -7.44 -8.32 -9.00
CA HIS A 16 -6.40 -7.92 -9.94
C HIS A 16 -4.98 -8.19 -9.44
N VAL A 17 -4.75 -8.33 -8.14
CA VAL A 17 -3.44 -8.60 -7.56
C VAL A 17 -3.34 -10.04 -7.07
N LYS A 18 -4.38 -10.57 -6.44
CA LYS A 18 -4.47 -11.97 -6.01
C LYS A 18 -5.09 -12.89 -7.07
N GLU A 19 -5.52 -12.33 -8.20
CA GLU A 19 -6.07 -13.05 -9.35
C GLU A 19 -7.25 -13.96 -9.00
N CYS A 20 -8.10 -13.55 -8.05
CA CYS A 20 -9.29 -14.29 -7.68
C CYS A 20 -10.35 -14.23 -8.78
N GLN A 21 -10.83 -15.38 -9.24
CA GLN A 21 -11.91 -15.49 -10.24
C GLN A 21 -13.28 -15.21 -9.63
N ILE A 22 -13.43 -15.48 -8.34
CA ILE A 22 -14.66 -15.18 -7.59
C ILE A 22 -14.30 -14.22 -6.47
N VAL A 23 -14.97 -13.06 -6.44
CA VAL A 23 -14.84 -12.09 -5.35
C VAL A 23 -16.23 -11.60 -4.97
N GLN A 24 -16.55 -11.68 -3.69
CA GLN A 24 -17.82 -11.25 -3.13
C GLN A 24 -17.61 -10.30 -1.97
N THR A 25 -18.28 -9.16 -1.99
CA THR A 25 -18.32 -8.22 -0.85
C THR A 25 -19.47 -8.56 0.09
N ASN A 26 -19.30 -8.25 1.36
CA ASN A 26 -20.31 -8.45 2.42
C ASN A 26 -20.84 -9.90 2.44
N TRP A 27 -19.91 -10.85 2.41
CA TRP A 27 -20.27 -12.25 2.52
C TRP A 27 -20.80 -12.58 3.91
N LYS A 28 -22.00 -13.14 3.97
CA LYS A 28 -22.67 -13.52 5.21
C LYS A 28 -23.17 -14.94 5.14
N VAL A 29 -23.08 -15.60 6.27
CA VAL A 29 -23.67 -16.93 6.47
C VAL A 29 -25.19 -16.84 6.45
N SER A 30 -25.84 -17.79 5.75
CA SER A 30 -27.29 -17.94 5.81
C SER A 30 -27.68 -18.92 6.92
N SER A 31 -28.74 -18.59 7.65
CA SER A 31 -29.34 -19.48 8.65
C SER A 31 -29.88 -20.78 8.07
N GLN A 32 -30.00 -20.87 6.75
CA GLN A 32 -30.46 -22.07 6.03
C GLN A 32 -29.31 -23.02 5.66
N TRP A 33 -28.07 -22.57 5.79
CA TRP A 33 -26.93 -23.42 5.47
C TRP A 33 -26.65 -24.40 6.60
N GLN A 34 -26.32 -25.63 6.22
CA GLN A 34 -25.93 -26.66 7.20
C GLN A 34 -24.48 -26.43 7.62
N LEU A 35 -24.26 -26.44 8.92
CA LEU A 35 -22.92 -26.35 9.49
C LEU A 35 -22.25 -27.71 9.48
N SER A 36 -21.09 -27.81 8.85
CA SER A 36 -20.24 -28.99 8.89
C SER A 36 -19.37 -28.98 10.16
N ASP A 37 -19.05 -30.16 10.70
CA ASP A 37 -18.11 -30.36 11.80
C ASP A 37 -18.37 -29.52 13.06
N ALA A 38 -19.65 -29.28 13.42
CA ALA A 38 -20.04 -28.44 14.56
C ALA A 38 -19.30 -28.79 15.86
N ASP A 39 -19.23 -30.08 16.20
CA ASP A 39 -18.58 -30.56 17.44
C ASP A 39 -17.07 -30.24 17.48
N THR A 40 -16.40 -30.31 16.33
CA THR A 40 -14.98 -30.00 16.23
C THR A 40 -14.75 -28.50 16.33
N LEU A 41 -15.60 -27.69 15.70
CA LEU A 41 -15.55 -26.23 15.77
C LEU A 41 -15.87 -25.71 17.19
N GLU A 42 -16.82 -26.33 17.92
CA GLU A 42 -17.08 -25.98 19.33
C GLU A 42 -15.87 -26.25 20.24
N LYS A 43 -15.20 -27.38 20.03
CA LYS A 43 -13.96 -27.69 20.77
C LYS A 43 -12.85 -26.70 20.44
N LEU A 44 -12.68 -26.34 19.18
CA LEU A 44 -11.68 -25.38 18.75
C LEU A 44 -12.00 -23.96 19.29
N MET A 45 -13.25 -23.55 19.26
CA MET A 45 -13.72 -22.28 19.87
C MET A 45 -13.40 -22.24 21.36
N ALA A 46 -13.70 -23.30 22.10
CA ALA A 46 -13.40 -23.39 23.53
C ALA A 46 -11.89 -23.37 23.81
N LEU A 47 -11.09 -24.00 22.96
CA LEU A 47 -9.63 -24.02 23.07
C LEU A 47 -9.04 -22.62 22.84
N VAL A 48 -9.51 -21.91 21.82
CA VAL A 48 -9.08 -20.53 21.53
C VAL A 48 -9.44 -19.60 22.69
N ASP A 49 -10.68 -19.64 23.18
CA ASP A 49 -11.11 -18.80 24.30
C ASP A 49 -10.30 -19.08 25.58
N LYS A 50 -10.09 -20.36 25.90
CA LYS A 50 -9.27 -20.79 27.03
C LYS A 50 -7.84 -20.27 26.93
N HIS A 51 -7.19 -20.43 25.77
CA HIS A 51 -5.81 -19.99 25.57
C HIS A 51 -5.62 -18.50 25.86
N TYR A 52 -6.46 -17.66 25.24
CA TYR A 52 -6.34 -16.21 25.43
C TYR A 52 -6.82 -15.74 26.81
N SER A 53 -7.77 -16.42 27.40
CA SER A 53 -8.21 -16.14 28.77
C SER A 53 -7.10 -16.43 29.80
N GLU A 54 -6.43 -17.57 29.69
CA GLU A 54 -5.35 -17.97 30.61
C GLU A 54 -4.07 -17.15 30.42
N LYS A 55 -3.71 -16.81 29.18
CA LYS A 55 -2.43 -16.18 28.88
C LYS A 55 -2.48 -14.65 28.89
N HIS A 56 -3.56 -14.06 28.40
CA HIS A 56 -3.70 -12.63 28.22
C HIS A 56 -4.83 -12.01 29.04
N ASN A 57 -5.60 -12.81 29.75
CA ASN A 57 -6.84 -12.39 30.40
C ASN A 57 -7.87 -11.79 29.41
N TYR A 58 -7.85 -12.30 28.17
CA TYR A 58 -8.78 -11.91 27.12
C TYR A 58 -9.90 -12.92 26.98
N SER A 59 -11.15 -12.47 27.07
CA SER A 59 -12.34 -13.27 26.80
C SER A 59 -12.84 -12.94 25.40
N ILE A 60 -12.32 -13.64 24.38
CA ILE A 60 -12.53 -13.29 22.98
C ILE A 60 -13.99 -13.44 22.59
N PHE A 61 -14.65 -14.52 23.00
CA PHE A 61 -16.04 -14.82 22.63
C PHE A 61 -17.05 -14.44 23.72
N LYS A 62 -16.74 -13.45 24.53
CA LYS A 62 -17.43 -13.05 25.76
C LYS A 62 -18.97 -12.91 25.67
N GLN A 63 -19.49 -12.55 24.51
CA GLN A 63 -20.91 -12.30 24.27
C GLN A 63 -21.62 -13.48 23.58
N ASN A 64 -20.87 -14.47 23.13
CA ASN A 64 -21.39 -15.61 22.39
C ASN A 64 -21.22 -16.88 23.21
N THR A 65 -22.31 -17.39 23.76
CA THR A 65 -22.31 -18.63 24.58
C THR A 65 -22.35 -19.89 23.72
N SER A 66 -22.57 -19.77 22.42
CA SER A 66 -22.62 -20.90 21.48
C SER A 66 -21.96 -20.57 20.15
N LEU A 67 -21.40 -21.58 19.51
CA LEU A 67 -20.84 -21.50 18.17
C LEU A 67 -21.89 -20.96 17.16
N SER A 68 -23.12 -21.45 17.22
CA SER A 68 -24.21 -21.01 16.33
C SER A 68 -24.47 -19.51 16.41
N GLN A 69 -24.47 -18.92 17.61
CA GLN A 69 -24.64 -17.47 17.77
C GLN A 69 -23.44 -16.70 17.22
N LEU A 70 -22.23 -17.19 17.43
CA LEU A 70 -21.00 -16.60 16.89
C LEU A 70 -21.03 -16.59 15.35
N LEU A 71 -21.36 -17.71 14.74
CA LEU A 71 -21.36 -17.86 13.29
C LEU A 71 -22.48 -17.06 12.61
N GLN A 72 -23.66 -16.92 13.22
CA GLN A 72 -24.74 -16.10 12.68
C GLN A 72 -24.39 -14.61 12.61
N GLN A 73 -23.41 -14.16 13.40
CA GLN A 73 -22.85 -12.81 13.33
C GLN A 73 -21.67 -12.73 12.34
N GLY A 74 -21.31 -13.87 11.71
CA GLY A 74 -20.22 -13.96 10.76
C GLY A 74 -20.51 -13.12 9.54
N GLU A 75 -19.69 -12.12 9.33
CA GLU A 75 -19.62 -11.28 8.16
C GLU A 75 -18.16 -11.16 7.76
N CYS A 76 -17.87 -11.35 6.48
CA CYS A 76 -16.57 -11.08 5.90
C CYS A 76 -16.78 -9.96 4.88
N ASP A 77 -16.02 -8.87 5.03
CA ASP A 77 -16.19 -7.70 4.18
C ASP A 77 -15.88 -8.01 2.72
N VAL A 78 -14.84 -8.83 2.45
CA VAL A 78 -14.53 -9.29 1.09
C VAL A 78 -14.01 -10.72 1.13
N LEU A 79 -14.69 -11.62 0.44
CA LEU A 79 -14.28 -13.00 0.21
C LEU A 79 -13.78 -13.17 -1.22
N GLY A 80 -12.58 -13.73 -1.41
CA GLY A 80 -12.00 -14.06 -2.71
C GLY A 80 -11.64 -15.54 -2.82
N ILE A 81 -11.81 -16.10 -4.01
CA ILE A 81 -11.40 -17.47 -4.32
C ILE A 81 -10.57 -17.44 -5.59
N SER A 82 -9.31 -17.84 -5.48
CA SER A 82 -8.40 -18.05 -6.59
C SER A 82 -8.38 -19.55 -6.92
N ILE A 83 -8.75 -19.87 -8.15
CA ILE A 83 -8.87 -21.25 -8.64
C ILE A 83 -7.78 -21.47 -9.68
N GLN A 84 -6.76 -22.24 -9.31
CA GLN A 84 -5.68 -22.67 -10.19
C GLN A 84 -5.83 -24.17 -10.48
N PRO A 85 -5.18 -24.73 -11.52
CA PRO A 85 -5.35 -26.14 -11.90
C PRO A 85 -5.12 -27.13 -10.77
N ASP A 86 -4.16 -26.85 -9.87
CA ASP A 86 -3.75 -27.76 -8.81
C ASP A 86 -4.07 -27.24 -7.40
N GLU A 87 -4.62 -26.01 -7.28
CA GLU A 87 -4.82 -25.35 -5.99
C GLU A 87 -6.01 -24.41 -6.00
N THR A 88 -6.76 -24.38 -4.92
CA THR A 88 -7.82 -23.40 -4.68
C THR A 88 -7.51 -22.64 -3.39
N THR A 89 -7.18 -21.36 -3.51
CA THR A 89 -6.86 -20.51 -2.37
C THR A 89 -8.04 -19.61 -2.01
N TYR A 90 -8.38 -19.61 -0.72
CA TYR A 90 -9.43 -18.77 -0.15
C TYR A 90 -8.80 -17.57 0.55
N TYR A 91 -9.33 -16.40 0.27
CA TYR A 91 -8.96 -15.13 0.93
C TYR A 91 -10.20 -14.56 1.61
N ALA A 92 -10.10 -14.27 2.88
CA ALA A 92 -11.16 -13.60 3.62
C ALA A 92 -10.60 -12.33 4.27
N VAL A 93 -11.17 -11.18 3.95
CA VAL A 93 -10.67 -9.88 4.39
C VAL A 93 -11.74 -9.15 5.19
N ASP A 94 -11.41 -8.80 6.44
CA ASP A 94 -12.14 -7.84 7.26
C ASP A 94 -11.41 -6.48 7.19
N VAL A 95 -12.13 -5.41 6.84
CA VAL A 95 -11.59 -4.07 6.65
C VAL A 95 -12.10 -3.12 7.72
N ALA A 96 -11.19 -2.43 8.40
CA ALA A 96 -11.55 -1.37 9.35
C ALA A 96 -10.91 -0.05 8.93
N PHE A 97 -11.72 0.90 8.47
CA PHE A 97 -11.26 2.23 8.09
C PHE A 97 -11.55 3.24 9.20
N HIS A 98 -10.50 3.66 9.93
CA HIS A 98 -10.56 4.68 10.97
C HIS A 98 -9.48 5.73 10.71
N GLU A 99 -9.85 6.96 10.39
CA GLU A 99 -8.91 8.05 10.08
C GLU A 99 -7.95 8.37 11.24
N ALA A 100 -8.44 8.32 12.48
CA ALA A 100 -7.64 8.54 13.69
C ALA A 100 -6.76 7.34 14.08
N GLY A 101 -6.96 6.18 13.45
CA GLY A 101 -6.38 4.88 13.77
C GLY A 101 -7.37 3.94 14.44
N LEU A 102 -7.14 2.63 14.24
CA LEU A 102 -8.03 1.58 14.72
C LEU A 102 -8.24 1.68 16.24
N ASN A 103 -9.52 1.79 16.65
CA ASN A 103 -9.90 1.83 18.05
C ASN A 103 -11.35 1.34 18.24
N TYR A 104 -11.53 0.28 19.02
CA TYR A 104 -12.84 -0.26 19.41
C TYR A 104 -13.20 0.03 20.87
N GLY A 105 -12.58 1.04 21.48
CA GLY A 105 -12.81 1.45 22.85
C GLY A 105 -11.50 1.67 23.62
N ASN A 106 -10.76 0.61 23.87
CA ASN A 106 -9.40 0.67 24.39
C ASN A 106 -8.50 -0.33 23.66
N ARG A 107 -7.24 -0.40 24.06
CA ARG A 107 -6.22 -1.26 23.44
C ARG A 107 -6.60 -2.74 23.50
N ASP A 108 -6.90 -3.26 24.69
CA ASP A 108 -7.23 -4.68 24.90
C ASP A 108 -8.51 -5.08 24.17
N ILE A 109 -9.55 -4.24 24.23
CA ILE A 109 -10.80 -4.46 23.49
C ILE A 109 -10.54 -4.48 21.98
N THR A 110 -9.63 -3.64 21.50
CA THR A 110 -9.27 -3.61 20.07
C THR A 110 -8.59 -4.90 19.65
N VAL A 111 -7.61 -5.39 20.44
CA VAL A 111 -6.95 -6.67 20.18
C VAL A 111 -7.95 -7.82 20.21
N MET A 112 -8.77 -7.92 21.27
CA MET A 112 -9.79 -8.96 21.40
C MET A 112 -10.76 -8.99 20.21
N LYS A 113 -11.24 -7.83 19.76
CA LYS A 113 -12.18 -7.76 18.64
C LYS A 113 -11.56 -8.17 17.30
N VAL A 114 -10.30 -7.86 17.08
CA VAL A 114 -9.59 -8.32 15.87
C VAL A 114 -9.43 -9.83 15.90
N LEU A 115 -9.00 -10.39 17.02
CA LEU A 115 -8.86 -11.85 17.18
C LEU A 115 -10.21 -12.57 17.05
N GLU A 116 -11.28 -12.03 17.65
CA GLU A 116 -12.64 -12.56 17.50
C GLU A 116 -13.05 -12.62 16.03
N LYS A 117 -12.87 -11.54 15.27
CA LYS A 117 -13.18 -11.49 13.85
C LYS A 117 -12.40 -12.54 13.06
N CYS A 118 -11.08 -12.59 13.26
CA CYS A 118 -10.22 -13.56 12.58
C CYS A 118 -10.66 -15.02 12.86
N ALA A 119 -10.83 -15.39 14.13
CA ALA A 119 -11.24 -16.74 14.51
C ALA A 119 -12.65 -17.10 13.99
N ARG A 120 -13.60 -16.16 14.12
CA ARG A 120 -14.97 -16.34 13.61
C ARG A 120 -14.99 -16.57 12.09
N THR A 121 -14.21 -15.80 11.34
CA THR A 121 -14.08 -15.98 9.89
C THR A 121 -13.53 -17.36 9.55
N ALA A 122 -12.51 -17.85 10.26
CA ALA A 122 -11.99 -19.20 10.09
C ALA A 122 -13.07 -20.28 10.34
N PHE A 123 -13.83 -20.13 11.43
CA PHE A 123 -14.93 -21.06 11.72
C PHE A 123 -16.02 -21.04 10.64
N CYS A 124 -16.34 -19.84 10.10
CA CYS A 124 -17.30 -19.74 9.00
C CYS A 124 -16.78 -20.41 7.72
N LEU A 125 -15.52 -20.18 7.36
CA LEU A 125 -14.91 -20.80 6.18
C LEU A 125 -14.89 -22.32 6.29
N HIS A 126 -14.44 -22.86 7.43
CA HIS A 126 -14.45 -24.32 7.62
C HIS A 126 -15.87 -24.86 7.67
N GLY A 127 -16.73 -24.29 8.48
CA GLY A 127 -18.06 -24.82 8.74
C GLY A 127 -19.01 -24.77 7.53
N TYR A 128 -18.85 -23.81 6.63
CA TYR A 128 -19.76 -23.62 5.49
C TYR A 128 -19.13 -23.84 4.12
N LEU A 129 -17.82 -23.68 3.99
CA LEU A 129 -17.11 -23.92 2.73
C LEU A 129 -16.25 -25.19 2.79
N SER A 130 -16.21 -25.86 3.95
CA SER A 130 -15.44 -27.12 4.19
C SER A 130 -13.95 -26.99 3.87
N THR A 131 -13.41 -25.74 3.85
CA THR A 131 -11.97 -25.55 3.67
C THR A 131 -11.23 -25.62 5.00
N LYS A 132 -10.01 -26.12 4.97
CA LYS A 132 -9.06 -26.11 6.11
C LYS A 132 -7.89 -25.17 5.88
N GLU A 133 -7.88 -24.50 4.74
CA GLU A 133 -6.80 -23.65 4.29
C GLU A 133 -7.37 -22.33 3.77
N ALA A 134 -6.88 -21.21 4.25
CA ALA A 134 -7.22 -19.87 3.75
C ALA A 134 -6.26 -18.81 4.30
N GLU A 135 -6.10 -17.70 3.58
CA GLU A 135 -5.49 -16.46 4.11
C GLU A 135 -6.61 -15.57 4.68
N ILE A 136 -6.60 -15.37 5.99
CA ILE A 136 -7.58 -14.55 6.72
C ILE A 136 -6.90 -13.25 7.15
N ILE A 137 -7.34 -12.14 6.56
CA ILE A 137 -6.68 -10.85 6.66
C ILE A 137 -7.57 -9.88 7.43
N PHE A 138 -7.03 -9.29 8.49
CA PHE A 138 -7.59 -8.08 9.08
C PHE A 138 -6.81 -6.88 8.57
N ALA A 139 -7.46 -5.96 7.87
CA ALA A 139 -6.83 -4.84 7.21
C ALA A 139 -7.29 -3.50 7.77
N SER A 140 -6.34 -2.61 8.08
CA SER A 140 -6.64 -1.23 8.47
C SER A 140 -5.51 -0.30 8.01
N PRO A 141 -5.83 0.82 7.34
CA PRO A 141 -4.79 1.74 6.86
C PRO A 141 -3.97 2.36 7.99
N LYS A 142 -4.52 2.39 9.21
CA LYS A 142 -3.82 2.96 10.35
C LYS A 142 -4.14 2.21 11.64
N ILE A 143 -3.10 1.59 12.23
CA ILE A 143 -3.13 1.01 13.58
C ILE A 143 -1.99 1.60 14.39
N ASN A 144 -2.28 2.06 15.60
CA ASN A 144 -1.26 2.59 16.50
C ASN A 144 -0.24 1.50 16.90
N LEU A 145 1.03 1.86 16.97
CA LEU A 145 2.11 0.92 17.29
C LEU A 145 1.88 0.19 18.63
N SER A 146 1.30 0.89 19.62
CA SER A 146 0.96 0.29 20.92
C SER A 146 -0.11 -0.82 20.81
N VAL A 147 -1.02 -0.75 19.83
CA VAL A 147 -1.99 -1.82 19.56
C VAL A 147 -1.32 -2.94 18.79
N LEU A 148 -0.50 -2.62 17.77
CA LEU A 148 0.21 -3.62 16.97
C LEU A 148 1.18 -4.46 17.80
N SER A 149 1.86 -3.85 18.79
CA SER A 149 2.80 -4.57 19.67
C SER A 149 2.15 -5.69 20.47
N ASP A 150 0.86 -5.60 20.75
CA ASP A 150 0.10 -6.66 21.43
C ASP A 150 -0.63 -7.56 20.44
N LEU A 151 -1.13 -6.98 19.34
CA LEU A 151 -1.93 -7.70 18.36
C LEU A 151 -1.10 -8.72 17.56
N ILE A 152 0.09 -8.34 17.10
CA ILE A 152 0.90 -9.23 16.24
C ILE A 152 1.28 -10.53 16.97
N PRO A 153 1.82 -10.52 18.22
CA PRO A 153 2.10 -11.75 18.93
C PRO A 153 0.85 -12.61 19.15
N CYS A 154 -0.30 -11.98 19.44
CA CYS A 154 -1.55 -12.70 19.59
C CYS A 154 -2.00 -13.37 18.28
N VAL A 155 -1.83 -12.72 17.13
CA VAL A 155 -2.15 -13.31 15.82
C VAL A 155 -1.20 -14.47 15.49
N GLU A 156 0.08 -14.37 15.84
CA GLU A 156 1.03 -15.48 15.72
C GLU A 156 0.62 -16.68 16.57
N GLU A 157 0.15 -16.44 17.79
CA GLU A 157 -0.41 -17.50 18.65
C GLU A 157 -1.66 -18.14 18.03
N LEU A 158 -2.53 -17.35 17.41
CA LEU A 158 -3.72 -17.85 16.73
C LEU A 158 -3.33 -18.78 15.57
N ASN A 159 -2.35 -18.39 14.76
CA ASN A 159 -1.78 -19.24 13.71
C ASN A 159 -1.31 -20.59 14.26
N LEU A 160 -0.53 -20.58 15.35
CA LEU A 160 -0.05 -21.81 15.99
C LEU A 160 -1.17 -22.67 16.56
N LEU A 161 -2.19 -22.07 17.16
CA LEU A 161 -3.35 -22.79 17.69
C LEU A 161 -4.10 -23.54 16.58
N PHE A 162 -4.36 -22.89 15.45
CA PHE A 162 -5.06 -23.52 14.35
C PHE A 162 -4.20 -24.59 13.68
N ALA A 163 -2.91 -24.33 13.42
CA ALA A 163 -1.99 -25.29 12.84
C ALA A 163 -1.86 -26.57 13.70
N ASN A 164 -1.75 -26.43 15.02
CA ASN A 164 -1.68 -27.56 15.96
C ASN A 164 -2.97 -28.39 16.00
N ASN A 165 -4.08 -27.86 15.50
CA ASN A 165 -5.36 -28.56 15.41
C ASN A 165 -5.72 -29.02 13.98
N GLY A 166 -4.74 -29.00 13.05
CA GLY A 166 -4.90 -29.56 11.70
C GLY A 166 -5.57 -28.60 10.71
N TYR A 167 -5.51 -27.30 10.94
CA TYR A 167 -5.97 -26.25 10.04
C TYR A 167 -4.79 -25.44 9.53
N ASP A 168 -4.72 -25.23 8.24
CA ASP A 168 -3.70 -24.42 7.56
C ASP A 168 -4.25 -23.01 7.24
N PHE A 169 -4.89 -22.39 8.23
CA PHE A 169 -5.31 -21.00 8.15
C PHE A 169 -4.13 -20.07 8.48
N THR A 170 -3.88 -19.12 7.61
CA THR A 170 -2.91 -18.04 7.84
C THR A 170 -3.64 -16.76 8.23
N PHE A 171 -3.55 -16.38 9.50
CA PHE A 171 -4.08 -15.11 10.01
C PHE A 171 -3.04 -14.02 9.87
N ARG A 172 -3.46 -12.90 9.30
CA ARG A 172 -2.56 -11.78 9.02
C ARG A 172 -3.21 -10.44 9.32
N VAL A 173 -2.40 -9.49 9.81
CA VAL A 173 -2.80 -8.09 9.97
C VAL A 173 -2.03 -7.26 8.94
N ILE A 174 -2.74 -6.55 8.08
CA ILE A 174 -2.14 -5.61 7.09
C ILE A 174 -2.48 -4.19 7.53
N ALA A 175 -1.45 -3.43 7.94
CA ALA A 175 -1.65 -2.08 8.47
C ALA A 175 -0.49 -1.13 8.11
N ASN A 176 -0.72 0.18 8.22
CA ASN A 176 0.29 1.22 8.10
C ASN A 176 1.06 1.15 6.75
N GLU A 177 2.39 1.08 6.79
CA GLU A 177 3.21 1.01 5.57
C GLU A 177 2.94 -0.27 4.77
N GLU A 178 2.71 -1.39 5.45
CA GLU A 178 2.38 -2.66 4.80
C GLU A 178 1.06 -2.57 4.00
N TYR A 179 0.05 -1.87 4.53
CA TYR A 179 -1.20 -1.60 3.82
C TYR A 179 -0.95 -0.80 2.52
N ASN A 180 -0.09 0.20 2.59
CA ASN A 180 0.29 0.98 1.42
C ASN A 180 1.06 0.14 0.39
N ASP A 181 2.03 -0.66 0.84
CA ASP A 181 2.97 -1.36 -0.04
C ASP A 181 2.37 -2.61 -0.67
N LEU A 182 1.55 -3.37 0.06
CA LEU A 182 0.98 -4.63 -0.41
C LEU A 182 -0.40 -4.50 -1.04
N VAL A 183 -1.15 -3.43 -0.71
CA VAL A 183 -2.53 -3.28 -1.18
C VAL A 183 -2.68 -2.04 -2.07
N LEU A 184 -2.44 -0.85 -1.52
CA LEU A 184 -2.75 0.40 -2.23
C LEU A 184 -1.86 0.60 -3.46
N LYS A 185 -0.54 0.53 -3.33
CA LYS A 185 0.39 0.72 -4.45
C LYS A 185 0.16 -0.28 -5.60
N PRO A 186 0.05 -1.60 -5.35
CA PRO A 186 -0.21 -2.56 -6.42
C PRO A 186 -1.50 -2.26 -7.18
N ILE A 187 -2.59 -1.91 -6.50
CA ILE A 187 -3.85 -1.57 -7.15
C ILE A 187 -3.75 -0.28 -7.97
N LEU A 188 -3.03 0.72 -7.47
CA LEU A 188 -2.81 1.95 -8.24
C LEU A 188 -2.00 1.69 -9.52
N LEU A 189 -1.04 0.76 -9.50
CA LEU A 189 -0.29 0.34 -10.69
C LEU A 189 -1.19 -0.41 -11.69
N VAL A 190 -2.02 -1.31 -11.22
CA VAL A 190 -2.96 -2.08 -12.06
C VAL A 190 -3.99 -1.16 -12.72
N SER A 191 -4.40 -0.07 -12.05
CA SER A 191 -5.45 0.83 -12.54
C SER A 191 -5.18 1.42 -13.92
N ASP A 192 -3.92 1.51 -14.33
CA ASP A 192 -3.52 2.05 -15.63
C ASP A 192 -3.83 1.06 -16.78
N GLY A 193 -3.93 -0.24 -16.48
CA GLY A 193 -4.26 -1.30 -17.45
C GLY A 193 -5.74 -1.72 -17.45
N VAL A 194 -6.53 -1.26 -16.48
CA VAL A 194 -7.95 -1.63 -16.36
C VAL A 194 -8.82 -0.52 -16.93
N ALA A 195 -9.27 -0.71 -18.16
CA ALA A 195 -10.23 0.21 -18.78
C ALA A 195 -11.66 -0.19 -18.44
N ASP A 196 -12.55 0.79 -18.32
CA ASP A 196 -14.01 0.63 -18.21
C ASP A 196 -14.48 -0.32 -17.08
N THR A 197 -13.88 -0.18 -15.90
CA THR A 197 -14.28 -0.95 -14.72
C THR A 197 -15.51 -0.36 -14.03
N SER A 198 -16.37 -1.24 -13.50
CA SER A 198 -17.48 -0.86 -12.60
C SER A 198 -17.07 -0.80 -11.12
N GLU A 199 -15.83 -1.12 -10.79
CA GLU A 199 -15.32 -1.20 -9.43
C GLU A 199 -15.20 0.20 -8.81
N LEU A 200 -15.85 0.42 -7.67
CA LEU A 200 -15.99 1.74 -7.05
C LEU A 200 -14.64 2.41 -6.79
N PHE A 201 -13.68 1.69 -6.20
CA PHE A 201 -12.37 2.24 -5.90
C PHE A 201 -11.62 2.66 -7.17
N LEU A 202 -11.51 1.77 -8.16
CA LEU A 202 -10.81 2.05 -9.41
C LEU A 202 -11.47 3.18 -10.20
N ARG A 203 -12.80 3.20 -10.28
CA ARG A 203 -13.52 4.32 -10.92
C ARG A 203 -13.30 5.65 -10.20
N SER A 204 -13.31 5.65 -8.88
CA SER A 204 -13.04 6.86 -8.10
C SER A 204 -11.62 7.37 -8.33
N TYR A 205 -10.66 6.46 -8.39
CA TYR A 205 -9.27 6.81 -8.69
C TYR A 205 -9.10 7.29 -10.14
N GLN A 206 -9.72 6.63 -11.12
CA GLN A 206 -9.74 7.08 -12.52
C GLN A 206 -10.35 8.47 -12.65
N MET A 207 -11.49 8.71 -11.98
CA MET A 207 -12.11 10.05 -11.94
C MET A 207 -11.16 11.09 -11.34
N TYR A 208 -10.46 10.77 -10.24
CA TYR A 208 -9.44 11.65 -9.66
C TYR A 208 -8.31 11.94 -10.67
N LYS A 209 -7.82 10.92 -11.40
CA LYS A 209 -6.78 11.09 -12.44
C LYS A 209 -7.25 12.01 -13.57
N MET A 210 -8.50 11.88 -14.05
CA MET A 210 -9.05 12.74 -15.10
C MET A 210 -8.98 14.22 -14.75
N PHE A 211 -9.07 14.58 -13.47
CA PHE A 211 -8.99 15.98 -13.02
C PHE A 211 -7.60 16.38 -12.50
N SER A 212 -6.80 15.43 -12.03
CA SER A 212 -5.42 15.69 -11.61
C SER A 212 -4.49 15.87 -12.81
N ASP A 213 -4.77 15.16 -13.94
CA ASP A 213 -4.01 15.26 -15.18
C ASP A 213 -4.43 16.47 -16.05
N VAL A 214 -5.60 17.08 -15.79
CA VAL A 214 -6.12 18.25 -16.55
C VAL A 214 -5.25 19.51 -16.41
N ARG A 215 -4.28 19.53 -15.50
CA ARG A 215 -3.27 20.61 -15.49
C ARG A 215 -2.19 20.45 -16.55
N THR A 216 -2.18 19.34 -17.30
CA THR A 216 -1.13 19.04 -18.30
C THR A 216 -1.64 18.99 -19.75
N THR A 217 -2.98 19.03 -20.01
CA THR A 217 -3.50 18.82 -21.36
C THR A 217 -4.53 19.86 -21.82
N ALA A 218 -4.21 21.14 -21.70
CA ALA A 218 -4.97 22.21 -22.38
C ALA A 218 -4.49 22.45 -23.83
N ARG A 219 -3.71 21.53 -24.44
CA ARG A 219 -3.38 21.60 -25.88
C ARG A 219 -2.97 20.24 -26.42
N THR A 220 -3.90 19.45 -26.88
CA THR A 220 -3.79 18.68 -28.13
C THR A 220 -5.03 17.80 -28.33
N ILE A 221 -6.07 18.32 -28.95
CA ILE A 221 -7.05 17.51 -29.66
C ILE A 221 -6.61 17.49 -31.11
N ARG A 222 -6.06 16.38 -31.56
CA ARG A 222 -6.30 15.75 -32.87
C ARG A 222 -5.37 14.54 -33.14
N ASN A 223 -6.06 13.40 -33.31
CA ASN A 223 -5.66 12.22 -34.12
C ASN A 223 -4.52 11.30 -33.60
N THR A 224 -4.80 10.13 -33.19
CA THR A 224 -4.80 8.84 -33.88
C THR A 224 -4.40 7.68 -32.96
N THR A 225 -5.18 6.63 -33.04
CA THR A 225 -4.99 5.26 -32.56
C THR A 225 -3.57 4.74 -32.79
N SER A 226 -2.90 4.26 -31.73
CA SER A 226 -2.06 3.06 -31.78
C SER A 226 -1.22 2.85 -30.50
N THR A 227 -1.28 1.63 -29.97
CA THR A 227 -0.27 0.89 -29.19
C THR A 227 0.65 1.70 -28.26
N LEU A 228 0.32 1.77 -26.96
CA LEU A 228 1.22 2.32 -25.94
C LEU A 228 2.05 1.24 -25.28
N LYS A 229 3.28 1.14 -25.72
CA LYS A 229 4.40 0.67 -24.90
C LYS A 229 4.68 1.73 -23.82
N LEU A 230 4.96 1.28 -22.59
CA LEU A 230 5.49 2.12 -21.51
C LEU A 230 6.85 2.69 -21.95
N GLU A 231 6.85 3.88 -22.50
CA GLU A 231 8.05 4.66 -22.72
C GLU A 231 7.93 5.98 -21.95
N HIS A 232 8.96 6.27 -21.19
CA HIS A 232 9.31 7.49 -20.48
C HIS A 232 8.62 8.74 -21.03
N LEU A 233 7.87 9.46 -20.19
CA LEU A 233 7.54 10.87 -20.43
C LEU A 233 8.88 11.64 -20.45
N GLU A 234 9.41 11.87 -21.63
CA GLU A 234 10.53 12.77 -21.86
C GLU A 234 10.04 14.19 -21.61
N TYR A 235 10.43 14.75 -20.46
CA TYR A 235 10.36 16.20 -20.30
C TYR A 235 11.46 16.80 -21.16
N ASP A 236 11.06 17.52 -22.18
CA ASP A 236 12.00 18.30 -22.98
C ASP A 236 12.51 19.47 -22.13
N TYR A 237 13.71 19.33 -21.60
CA TYR A 237 14.37 20.34 -20.79
C TYR A 237 14.83 21.58 -21.61
N THR A 238 14.57 21.59 -22.92
CA THR A 238 14.77 22.78 -23.77
C THR A 238 13.60 23.76 -23.70
N ASP A 239 12.43 23.32 -23.21
CA ASP A 239 11.23 24.14 -23.10
C ASP A 239 11.22 24.92 -21.77
N ALA A 240 11.40 26.24 -21.84
CA ALA A 240 11.44 27.13 -20.69
C ALA A 240 10.07 27.23 -19.96
N ASP A 241 8.95 26.95 -20.63
CA ASP A 241 7.61 27.03 -20.02
C ASP A 241 7.37 25.89 -19.03
N VAL A 242 8.02 24.73 -19.24
CA VAL A 242 7.97 23.58 -18.31
C VAL A 242 8.55 23.92 -16.94
N TYR A 243 9.49 24.85 -16.85
CA TYR A 243 10.14 25.20 -15.58
C TYR A 243 9.24 26.02 -14.67
N GLN A 244 8.29 26.78 -15.21
CA GLN A 244 7.41 27.64 -14.42
C GLN A 244 6.30 26.84 -13.71
N GLU A 245 5.92 25.70 -14.26
CA GLU A 245 4.83 24.87 -13.75
C GLU A 245 5.27 23.86 -12.69
N LEU A 246 6.55 23.44 -12.67
CA LEU A 246 7.06 22.46 -11.74
C LEU A 246 7.44 23.08 -10.40
N LYS A 247 7.03 22.44 -9.29
CA LYS A 247 7.59 22.76 -7.97
C LYS A 247 9.09 22.46 -7.95
N ILE A 248 9.86 23.19 -7.17
CA ILE A 248 11.33 23.09 -7.18
C ILE A 248 11.87 21.68 -6.99
N GLY A 249 11.31 20.89 -6.10
CA GLY A 249 11.71 19.48 -5.92
C GLY A 249 11.43 18.62 -7.14
N GLN A 250 10.34 18.89 -7.88
CA GLN A 250 10.05 18.21 -9.14
C GLN A 250 10.95 18.69 -10.28
N LEU A 251 11.25 19.98 -10.33
CA LEU A 251 12.20 20.55 -11.27
C LEU A 251 13.59 19.93 -11.10
N ALA A 252 14.08 19.82 -9.86
CA ALA A 252 15.34 19.18 -9.54
C ALA A 252 15.32 17.68 -9.95
N GLN A 253 14.29 16.96 -9.58
CA GLN A 253 14.24 15.50 -9.82
C GLN A 253 14.05 15.16 -11.30
N LYS A 254 13.19 15.88 -12.03
CA LYS A 254 12.81 15.55 -13.40
C LYS A 254 13.70 16.22 -14.45
N VAL A 255 14.10 17.47 -14.23
CA VAL A 255 14.90 18.23 -15.21
C VAL A 255 16.38 18.12 -14.89
N LEU A 256 16.83 18.54 -13.70
CA LEU A 256 18.25 18.45 -13.34
C LEU A 256 18.73 16.99 -13.34
N GLY A 257 17.96 16.08 -12.71
CA GLY A 257 18.30 14.66 -12.70
C GLY A 257 18.43 14.07 -14.10
N ARG A 258 17.56 14.46 -15.04
CA ARG A 258 17.65 14.03 -16.45
C ARG A 258 18.88 14.60 -17.14
N MET A 259 19.15 15.90 -16.99
CA MET A 259 20.33 16.55 -17.58
C MET A 259 21.64 15.88 -17.10
N LEU A 260 21.72 15.51 -15.82
CA LEU A 260 22.86 14.78 -15.28
C LEU A 260 23.02 13.40 -15.90
N CYS A 261 21.91 12.67 -16.09
CA CYS A 261 21.93 11.36 -16.77
C CYS A 261 22.32 11.48 -18.26
N ASP A 262 21.94 12.55 -18.92
CA ASP A 262 22.23 12.82 -20.34
C ASP A 262 23.65 13.41 -20.55
N GLY A 263 24.45 13.50 -19.47
CA GLY A 263 25.84 13.95 -19.53
C GLY A 263 25.99 15.45 -19.82
N CYS A 264 25.09 16.28 -19.30
CA CYS A 264 25.20 17.75 -19.40
C CYS A 264 26.22 18.35 -18.40
N ALA A 265 26.73 17.58 -17.44
CA ALA A 265 27.79 17.96 -16.53
C ALA A 265 29.08 17.16 -16.84
N SER A 266 30.26 17.77 -16.63
CA SER A 266 31.54 17.07 -16.77
C SER A 266 31.77 16.12 -15.58
N ASP A 267 32.68 15.13 -15.77
CA ASP A 267 33.04 14.19 -14.70
C ASP A 267 33.62 14.92 -13.48
N GLU A 268 34.41 16.01 -13.70
CA GLU A 268 34.95 16.84 -12.63
C GLU A 268 33.84 17.54 -11.88
N GLU A 269 32.81 18.00 -12.55
CA GLU A 269 31.65 18.65 -11.94
C GLU A 269 30.77 17.64 -11.17
N ILE A 270 30.60 16.42 -11.67
CA ILE A 270 29.92 15.35 -10.93
C ILE A 270 30.65 15.02 -9.62
N VAL A 271 31.98 15.04 -9.62
CA VAL A 271 32.78 14.88 -8.39
C VAL A 271 32.57 16.08 -7.46
N ALA A 272 32.58 17.31 -7.99
CA ALA A 272 32.35 18.52 -7.20
C ALA A 272 30.95 18.56 -6.58
N MET A 273 29.91 18.07 -7.25
CA MET A 273 28.54 17.96 -6.75
C MET A 273 28.39 17.05 -5.52
N GLN A 274 29.39 16.24 -5.22
CA GLN A 274 29.44 15.42 -4.01
C GLN A 274 30.00 16.20 -2.80
N THR A 275 30.29 17.49 -2.96
CA THR A 275 30.74 18.38 -1.86
C THR A 275 29.65 19.36 -1.46
N ALA A 276 29.61 19.71 -0.18
CA ALA A 276 28.68 20.72 0.34
C ALA A 276 29.01 22.12 -0.18
N GLU A 277 30.30 22.42 -0.40
CA GLU A 277 30.76 23.70 -0.90
C GLU A 277 30.25 24.02 -2.30
N TYR A 278 30.41 23.09 -3.22
CA TYR A 278 29.87 23.23 -4.58
C TYR A 278 28.34 23.40 -4.56
N SER A 279 27.66 22.56 -3.78
CA SER A 279 26.20 22.57 -3.69
C SER A 279 25.66 23.86 -3.07
N LYS A 280 26.36 24.40 -2.09
CA LYS A 280 26.03 25.72 -1.50
C LYS A 280 26.25 26.85 -2.49
N GLN A 281 27.34 26.83 -3.20
CA GLN A 281 27.68 27.88 -4.18
C GLN A 281 26.75 27.92 -5.39
N HIS A 282 26.36 26.74 -5.92
CA HIS A 282 25.66 26.65 -7.19
C HIS A 282 24.16 26.46 -7.05
N PHE A 283 23.66 25.93 -5.91
CA PHE A 283 22.26 25.61 -5.70
C PHE A 283 21.69 26.15 -4.37
N ASP A 284 22.51 26.81 -3.55
CA ASP A 284 22.19 27.24 -2.18
C ASP A 284 21.79 26.10 -1.22
N LEU A 285 22.14 24.85 -1.56
CA LEU A 285 21.86 23.67 -0.74
C LEU A 285 22.82 23.56 0.44
N GLN A 286 22.34 23.04 1.57
CA GLN A 286 23.17 22.76 2.75
C GLN A 286 23.88 21.39 2.69
N TYR A 287 23.41 20.51 1.85
CA TYR A 287 23.93 19.14 1.67
C TYR A 287 24.49 18.97 0.26
N PRO A 288 25.45 18.06 0.05
CA PRO A 288 25.92 17.73 -1.30
C PRO A 288 24.74 17.38 -2.23
N LEU A 289 24.77 17.88 -3.45
CA LEU A 289 23.73 17.59 -4.44
C LEU A 289 23.66 16.11 -4.75
N LEU A 290 24.82 15.45 -4.89
CA LEU A 290 24.93 14.03 -5.17
C LEU A 290 25.63 13.27 -4.05
N LYS A 291 25.14 12.05 -3.77
CA LYS A 291 25.77 11.10 -2.86
C LYS A 291 25.77 9.72 -3.50
N LEU A 292 26.88 8.98 -3.40
CA LEU A 292 26.96 7.60 -3.90
C LEU A 292 25.84 6.76 -3.28
N ALA A 293 25.09 6.03 -4.12
CA ALA A 293 24.07 5.12 -3.68
C ALA A 293 24.71 3.79 -3.28
N THR A 294 24.85 3.56 -1.97
CA THR A 294 25.14 2.23 -1.43
C THR A 294 23.85 1.47 -1.22
N GLU A 295 23.82 0.15 -1.48
CA GLU A 295 22.57 -0.64 -1.57
C GLU A 295 21.75 -0.73 -0.26
N ALA A 296 22.34 -0.42 0.90
CA ALA A 296 21.75 -0.77 2.19
C ALA A 296 20.86 0.32 2.84
N GLU A 297 21.04 1.64 2.57
CA GLU A 297 20.28 2.70 3.24
C GLU A 297 20.03 3.92 2.35
N THR A 298 18.81 4.49 2.43
CA THR A 298 18.54 5.81 1.89
C THR A 298 18.99 6.84 2.92
N PRO A 299 20.05 7.63 2.66
CA PRO A 299 20.50 8.64 3.61
C PRO A 299 19.40 9.69 3.81
N LEU A 300 19.29 10.20 5.03
CA LEU A 300 18.46 11.35 5.32
C LEU A 300 18.83 12.51 4.36
N HIS A 301 17.84 13.30 3.92
CA HIS A 301 18.00 14.44 2.97
C HIS A 301 18.23 14.07 1.50
N TYR A 302 18.07 12.79 1.11
CA TYR A 302 18.22 12.34 -0.28
C TYR A 302 16.99 11.61 -0.80
N TYR A 303 16.74 11.74 -2.11
CA TYR A 303 15.65 10.97 -2.74
C TYR A 303 15.90 9.46 -2.67
N ALA A 304 14.85 8.69 -2.42
CA ALA A 304 14.94 7.24 -2.31
C ALA A 304 15.38 6.57 -3.62
N LYS A 305 14.88 7.08 -4.78
CA LYS A 305 15.24 6.55 -6.09
C LYS A 305 16.59 7.11 -6.55
N PRO A 306 17.61 6.27 -6.77
CA PRO A 306 18.89 6.72 -7.31
C PRO A 306 18.77 7.05 -8.80
N ILE A 307 19.68 7.90 -9.29
CA ILE A 307 19.93 8.16 -10.70
C ILE A 307 21.27 7.53 -11.10
N GLU A 308 21.43 7.19 -12.36
CA GLU A 308 22.65 6.61 -12.90
C GLU A 308 23.34 7.63 -13.81
N ILE A 309 24.59 7.95 -13.49
CA ILE A 309 25.43 8.90 -14.24
C ILE A 309 26.73 8.16 -14.58
N ASN A 310 27.05 8.01 -15.86
CA ASN A 310 28.24 7.34 -16.35
C ASN A 310 28.50 5.96 -15.70
N GLY A 311 27.43 5.15 -15.55
CA GLY A 311 27.50 3.81 -14.95
C GLY A 311 27.63 3.78 -13.41
N THR A 312 27.63 4.94 -12.75
CA THR A 312 27.68 5.06 -11.30
C THR A 312 26.33 5.53 -10.75
N ARG A 313 25.85 4.91 -9.67
CA ARG A 313 24.55 5.24 -9.07
C ARG A 313 24.72 6.28 -7.96
N TYR A 314 23.95 7.36 -8.05
CA TYR A 314 23.92 8.45 -7.09
C TYR A 314 22.52 8.69 -6.58
N ARG A 315 22.39 9.18 -5.33
CA ARG A 315 21.17 9.74 -4.78
C ARG A 315 21.28 11.26 -4.80
N MET A 316 20.24 11.93 -5.25
CA MET A 316 20.18 13.38 -5.36
C MET A 316 19.55 13.98 -4.10
N CYS A 317 20.02 15.14 -3.65
CA CYS A 317 19.48 15.87 -2.50
C CYS A 317 18.01 16.23 -2.72
N CYS A 318 17.18 16.09 -1.67
CA CYS A 318 15.74 16.41 -1.69
C CYS A 318 15.38 17.69 -0.89
N GLU A 319 16.36 18.35 -0.28
CA GLU A 319 16.19 19.54 0.56
C GLU A 319 16.15 20.83 -0.26
N TRP A 320 15.11 21.00 -1.09
CA TRP A 320 14.91 22.16 -1.92
C TRP A 320 13.85 23.08 -1.32
N PHE A 321 14.13 24.36 -1.23
CA PHE A 321 13.23 25.36 -0.66
C PHE A 321 12.78 26.41 -1.69
N GLU A 322 11.48 26.75 -1.64
CA GLU A 322 10.87 27.75 -2.51
C GLU A 322 9.85 28.59 -1.73
N LYS A 323 10.36 29.51 -0.88
CA LYS A 323 9.51 30.41 -0.10
C LYS A 323 9.75 31.88 -0.49
N LYS A 324 8.69 32.64 -0.73
CA LYS A 324 8.81 34.09 -0.93
C LYS A 324 9.32 34.75 0.34
N GLY A 325 10.46 35.43 0.26
CA GLY A 325 11.06 36.20 1.37
C GLY A 325 11.91 35.39 2.37
N ALA A 326 12.19 34.10 2.09
CA ALA A 326 13.11 33.25 2.84
C ALA A 326 14.00 32.46 1.86
N ASN A 327 14.53 31.31 2.25
CA ASN A 327 15.33 30.45 1.37
C ASN A 327 14.55 30.14 0.07
N ASN A 328 15.16 30.48 -1.05
CA ASN A 328 14.59 30.24 -2.38
C ASN A 328 15.70 29.76 -3.32
N ASP A 329 15.77 28.47 -3.53
CA ASP A 329 16.82 27.82 -4.32
C ASP A 329 16.52 27.81 -5.82
N ARG A 330 15.27 28.12 -6.21
CA ARG A 330 14.83 28.11 -7.62
C ARG A 330 15.70 28.95 -8.56
N PRO A 331 16.08 30.20 -8.25
CA PRO A 331 16.91 31.00 -9.14
C PRO A 331 18.28 30.36 -9.41
N TYR A 332 18.86 29.69 -8.42
CA TYR A 332 20.14 29.01 -8.55
C TYR A 332 20.01 27.77 -9.43
N LEU A 333 18.98 26.96 -9.21
CA LEU A 333 18.68 25.78 -10.03
C LEU A 333 18.43 26.15 -11.49
N LEU A 334 17.62 27.16 -11.76
CA LEU A 334 17.36 27.63 -13.12
C LEU A 334 18.61 28.15 -13.80
N LYS A 335 19.44 28.91 -13.09
CA LYS A 335 20.71 29.41 -13.60
C LYS A 335 21.65 28.26 -14.01
N TRP A 336 21.74 27.20 -13.23
CA TRP A 336 22.53 26.03 -13.55
C TRP A 336 21.97 25.30 -14.78
N ILE A 337 20.65 25.06 -14.82
CA ILE A 337 19.98 24.44 -15.96
C ILE A 337 20.24 25.22 -17.26
N GLU A 338 20.10 26.54 -17.22
CA GLU A 338 20.32 27.37 -18.41
C GLU A 338 21.77 27.36 -18.88
N SER A 339 22.73 27.33 -17.95
CA SER A 339 24.16 27.30 -18.31
C SER A 339 24.64 25.95 -18.88
N HIS A 340 23.88 24.87 -18.67
CA HIS A 340 24.24 23.51 -19.09
C HIS A 340 23.30 22.93 -20.15
N LYS A 341 22.39 23.73 -20.72
CA LYS A 341 21.62 23.31 -21.90
C LYS A 341 22.60 23.03 -23.05
N LYS A 342 22.57 21.81 -23.58
CA LYS A 342 23.27 21.52 -24.84
C LYS A 342 22.63 22.35 -25.94
N GLN A 343 23.47 23.14 -26.65
CA GLN A 343 23.06 23.88 -27.84
C GLN A 343 22.68 22.91 -28.97
#